data_661580441c59c9a6e49d9c54d90f8a0e
#
_entry.id   661580441c59c9a6e49d9c54d90f8a0e
#
_cell.length_a   1.000
_cell.length_b   1.000
_cell.length_c   1.000
_cell.angle_alpha   90.00
_cell.angle_beta   90.00
_cell.angle_gamma   90.00
#
_symmetry.space_group_name_H-M   'P 1'
#
loop_
_entity.id
_entity.type
_entity.pdbx_description
1 polymer ?
#
loop_
_entity_poly.entity_id
_entity_poly.type
_entity_poly.pdbx_seq_one_letter_code
_entity_poly.pdbx_strand_id
1 'polypeptide(L)'
;MIKKIAVYCGARSGNRPEYAKAAYEFGKKMADNQIELVYGGGKYGLMRAVADGVLENGGIVHGIITEELKDRGAAYDKVQDFRVVPSMDKRKDTMMNLADGMVALPGSIGTLEEISQAISWTAIGDNAKPVAFYNYAGFYDYLDKLLKRMNQDDFLENIYLDTVYFGIDFDKILQFMEDYQAPAYRKY
;
A
#
# COMPACT_ATOMS: atom_id res chain seq x y z
N MET A 1 -6.22 -8.19 -14.31
CA MET A 1 -6.94 -8.72 -13.11
C MET A 1 -5.99 -8.69 -11.92
N ILE A 2 -6.33 -7.94 -10.89
CA ILE A 2 -5.56 -7.78 -9.64
C ILE A 2 -5.80 -8.99 -8.74
N LYS A 3 -4.74 -9.68 -8.34
CA LYS A 3 -4.80 -10.84 -7.42
C LYS A 3 -4.12 -10.56 -6.08
N LYS A 4 -3.13 -9.68 -6.06
CA LYS A 4 -2.36 -9.34 -4.85
C LYS A 4 -2.18 -7.83 -4.75
N ILE A 5 -2.47 -7.26 -3.60
CA ILE A 5 -2.24 -5.84 -3.32
C ILE A 5 -1.23 -5.71 -2.18
N ALA A 6 -0.16 -4.93 -2.41
CA ALA A 6 0.70 -4.50 -1.32
C ALA A 6 0.03 -3.33 -0.57
N VAL A 7 -0.15 -3.49 0.72
CA VAL A 7 -0.74 -2.46 1.58
C VAL A 7 0.32 -1.90 2.52
N TYR A 8 0.58 -0.61 2.37
CA TYR A 8 1.43 0.18 3.25
C TYR A 8 0.55 0.96 4.22
N CYS A 9 0.79 0.85 5.51
CA CYS A 9 -0.04 1.52 6.52
C CYS A 9 0.68 1.67 7.85
N GLY A 10 0.07 2.43 8.78
CA GLY A 10 0.67 2.74 10.07
C GLY A 10 0.87 1.52 10.98
N ALA A 11 2.04 1.45 11.65
CA ALA A 11 2.29 0.57 12.78
C ALA A 11 1.56 1.02 14.07
N ARG A 12 0.86 2.14 14.02
CA ARG A 12 0.00 2.68 15.09
C ARG A 12 -1.42 2.81 14.55
N SER A 13 -2.42 2.76 15.45
CA SER A 13 -3.84 2.90 15.08
C SER A 13 -4.29 4.33 14.84
N GLY A 14 -3.43 5.32 15.13
CA GLY A 14 -3.83 6.73 15.14
C GLY A 14 -4.65 7.07 16.40
N ASN A 15 -5.20 8.29 16.43
CA ASN A 15 -5.97 8.80 17.56
C ASN A 15 -7.50 8.66 17.36
N ARG A 16 -7.94 8.05 16.27
CA ARG A 16 -9.35 7.80 15.95
C ARG A 16 -9.55 6.31 15.73
N PRO A 17 -10.46 5.66 16.48
CA PRO A 17 -10.74 4.22 16.33
C PRO A 17 -11.25 3.85 14.93
N GLU A 18 -11.82 4.83 14.19
CA GLU A 18 -12.32 4.63 12.83
C GLU A 18 -11.22 4.25 11.84
N TYR A 19 -9.97 4.67 12.05
CA TYR A 19 -8.85 4.27 11.18
C TYR A 19 -8.60 2.76 11.21
N ALA A 20 -8.59 2.16 12.41
CA ALA A 20 -8.42 0.72 12.54
C ALA A 20 -9.62 -0.05 11.96
N LYS A 21 -10.86 0.44 12.19
CA LYS A 21 -12.06 -0.12 11.58
C LYS A 21 -11.99 -0.05 10.06
N ALA A 22 -11.62 1.10 9.49
CA ALA A 22 -11.51 1.27 8.05
C ALA A 22 -10.43 0.35 7.42
N ALA A 23 -9.29 0.17 8.10
CA ALA A 23 -8.26 -0.77 7.68
C ALA A 23 -8.74 -2.23 7.72
N TYR A 24 -9.48 -2.62 8.75
CA TYR A 24 -10.10 -3.94 8.85
C TYR A 24 -11.10 -4.18 7.72
N GLU A 25 -12.02 -3.23 7.49
CA GLU A 25 -13.00 -3.33 6.40
C GLU A 25 -12.34 -3.38 5.01
N PHE A 26 -11.24 -2.65 4.82
CA PHE A 26 -10.44 -2.74 3.60
C PHE A 26 -9.88 -4.17 3.40
N GLY A 27 -9.31 -4.76 4.45
CA GLY A 27 -8.83 -6.14 4.42
C GLY A 27 -9.94 -7.16 4.17
N LYS A 28 -11.11 -6.97 4.81
CA LYS A 28 -12.30 -7.80 4.56
C LYS A 28 -12.72 -7.73 3.09
N LYS A 29 -12.79 -6.54 2.50
CA LYS A 29 -13.09 -6.35 1.08
C LYS A 29 -12.08 -7.03 0.16
N MET A 30 -10.79 -7.04 0.51
CA MET A 30 -9.79 -7.82 -0.22
C MET A 30 -10.13 -9.31 -0.22
N ALA A 31 -10.44 -9.89 0.96
CA ALA A 31 -10.81 -11.30 1.07
C ALA A 31 -12.10 -11.62 0.29
N ASP A 32 -13.14 -10.79 0.41
CA ASP A 32 -14.41 -10.94 -0.31
C ASP A 32 -14.23 -10.96 -1.85
N ASN A 33 -13.18 -10.27 -2.34
CA ASN A 33 -12.82 -10.22 -3.77
C ASN A 33 -11.71 -11.21 -4.15
N GLN A 34 -11.32 -12.12 -3.25
CA GLN A 34 -10.26 -13.11 -3.47
C GLN A 34 -8.89 -12.46 -3.80
N ILE A 35 -8.64 -11.28 -3.24
CA ILE A 35 -7.38 -10.54 -3.39
C ILE A 35 -6.51 -10.81 -2.16
N GLU A 36 -5.30 -11.30 -2.40
CA GLU A 36 -4.32 -11.60 -1.36
C GLU A 36 -3.65 -10.31 -0.88
N LEU A 37 -3.43 -10.22 0.44
CA LEU A 37 -2.72 -9.11 1.06
C LEU A 37 -1.21 -9.37 1.09
N VAL A 38 -0.42 -8.44 0.58
CA VAL A 38 1.03 -8.35 0.83
C VAL A 38 1.27 -7.16 1.76
N TYR A 39 1.92 -7.37 2.92
CA TYR A 39 2.12 -6.27 3.87
C TYR A 39 3.39 -6.43 4.70
N GLY A 40 3.68 -5.44 5.53
CA GLY A 40 4.91 -5.38 6.33
C GLY A 40 5.06 -6.37 7.48
N GLY A 41 4.20 -7.38 7.62
CA GLY A 41 4.32 -8.47 8.60
C GLY A 41 4.08 -8.05 10.05
N GLY A 42 3.72 -6.79 10.34
CA GLY A 42 3.60 -6.26 11.70
C GLY A 42 2.29 -6.61 12.41
N LYS A 43 2.37 -6.85 13.74
CA LYS A 43 1.23 -7.19 14.61
C LYS A 43 0.58 -6.00 15.29
N TYR A 44 0.94 -4.77 14.94
CA TYR A 44 0.44 -3.57 15.60
C TYR A 44 -0.28 -2.62 14.65
N GLY A 45 -1.14 -1.75 15.21
CA GLY A 45 -1.78 -0.65 14.50
C GLY A 45 -2.64 -1.08 13.32
N LEU A 46 -2.59 -0.30 12.24
CA LEU A 46 -3.37 -0.57 11.03
C LEU A 46 -2.85 -1.78 10.27
N MET A 47 -1.55 -2.13 10.40
CA MET A 47 -1.00 -3.36 9.82
C MET A 47 -1.72 -4.59 10.37
N ARG A 48 -1.92 -4.68 11.70
CA ARG A 48 -2.71 -5.75 12.29
C ARG A 48 -4.15 -5.70 11.83
N ALA A 49 -4.79 -4.53 11.85
CA ALA A 49 -6.19 -4.40 11.52
C ALA A 49 -6.50 -4.88 10.08
N VAL A 50 -5.69 -4.49 9.09
CA VAL A 50 -5.89 -4.95 7.71
C VAL A 50 -5.63 -6.45 7.56
N ALA A 51 -4.61 -7.00 8.25
CA ALA A 51 -4.32 -8.43 8.23
C ALA A 51 -5.45 -9.24 8.89
N ASP A 52 -5.98 -8.80 10.05
CA ASP A 52 -7.13 -9.42 10.72
C ASP A 52 -8.36 -9.40 9.79
N GLY A 53 -8.61 -8.28 9.09
CA GLY A 53 -9.71 -8.17 8.12
C GLY A 53 -9.63 -9.20 7.00
N VAL A 54 -8.43 -9.52 6.52
CA VAL A 54 -8.23 -10.56 5.49
C VAL A 54 -8.36 -11.97 6.11
N LEU A 55 -7.64 -12.24 7.20
CA LEU A 55 -7.55 -13.57 7.81
C LEU A 55 -8.90 -14.06 8.35
N GLU A 56 -9.64 -13.19 9.04
CA GLU A 56 -10.93 -13.52 9.65
C GLU A 56 -12.04 -13.75 8.61
N ASN A 57 -11.84 -13.28 7.37
CA ASN A 57 -12.74 -13.52 6.24
C ASN A 57 -12.19 -14.56 5.24
N GLY A 58 -11.24 -15.41 5.67
CA GLY A 58 -10.76 -16.56 4.90
C GLY A 58 -9.80 -16.23 3.75
N GLY A 59 -9.28 -14.99 3.70
CA GLY A 59 -8.31 -14.56 2.70
C GLY A 59 -6.87 -14.97 3.03
N ILE A 60 -5.95 -14.67 2.12
CA ILE A 60 -4.53 -15.02 2.20
C ILE A 60 -3.69 -13.77 2.51
N VAL A 61 -2.75 -13.91 3.44
CA VAL A 61 -1.85 -12.83 3.87
C VAL A 61 -0.40 -13.24 3.72
N HIS A 62 0.39 -12.41 3.04
CA HIS A 62 1.84 -12.51 2.90
C HIS A 62 2.51 -11.42 3.75
N GLY A 63 3.20 -11.82 4.80
CA GLY A 63 3.94 -10.92 5.69
C GLY A 63 5.41 -10.84 5.30
N ILE A 64 5.92 -9.66 5.01
CA ILE A 64 7.34 -9.44 4.71
C ILE A 64 7.96 -8.58 5.80
N ILE A 65 8.92 -9.13 6.54
CA ILE A 65 9.56 -8.44 7.67
C ILE A 65 11.07 -8.57 7.62
N THR A 66 11.77 -7.60 8.18
CA THR A 66 13.23 -7.73 8.36
C THR A 66 13.56 -8.58 9.59
N GLU A 67 14.74 -9.21 9.59
CA GLU A 67 15.27 -9.94 10.76
C GLU A 67 15.21 -9.05 12.01
N GLU A 68 15.71 -7.82 11.92
CA GLU A 68 15.73 -6.86 13.02
C GLU A 68 14.34 -6.58 13.60
N LEU A 69 13.31 -6.34 12.78
CA LEU A 69 11.96 -6.09 13.25
C LEU A 69 11.31 -7.35 13.86
N LYS A 70 11.62 -8.52 13.32
CA LYS A 70 11.19 -9.79 13.87
C LYS A 70 11.79 -10.02 15.26
N ASP A 71 13.09 -9.79 15.42
CA ASP A 71 13.81 -9.96 16.69
C ASP A 71 13.32 -8.98 17.76
N ARG A 72 12.86 -7.79 17.34
CA ARG A 72 12.15 -6.83 18.23
C ARG A 72 10.71 -7.26 18.56
N GLY A 73 10.27 -8.41 18.12
CA GLY A 73 8.94 -8.95 18.42
C GLY A 73 7.80 -8.26 17.66
N ALA A 74 8.06 -7.64 16.50
CA ALA A 74 7.03 -6.96 15.73
C ALA A 74 6.22 -7.91 14.82
N ALA A 75 6.69 -9.14 14.59
CA ALA A 75 6.06 -10.11 13.70
C ALA A 75 4.66 -10.53 14.17
N TYR A 76 3.75 -10.76 13.20
CA TYR A 76 2.40 -11.24 13.47
C TYR A 76 2.27 -12.74 13.23
N ASP A 77 2.20 -13.52 14.30
CA ASP A 77 2.29 -14.97 14.30
C ASP A 77 1.11 -15.70 13.61
N LYS A 78 0.00 -15.00 13.36
CA LYS A 78 -1.16 -15.57 12.65
C LYS A 78 -0.99 -15.65 11.12
N VAL A 79 0.03 -15.03 10.58
CA VAL A 79 0.27 -14.99 9.13
C VAL A 79 0.93 -16.28 8.67
N GLN A 80 0.35 -16.94 7.68
CA GLN A 80 0.80 -18.26 7.22
C GLN A 80 2.03 -18.19 6.31
N ASP A 81 2.04 -17.24 5.33
CA ASP A 81 3.21 -17.01 4.46
C ASP A 81 4.01 -15.83 4.99
N PHE A 82 5.01 -16.15 5.81
CA PHE A 82 5.83 -15.16 6.48
C PHE A 82 7.26 -15.21 5.98
N ARG A 83 7.73 -14.12 5.36
CA ARG A 83 9.07 -14.01 4.78
C ARG A 83 9.92 -13.06 5.60
N VAL A 84 11.05 -13.58 6.07
CA VAL A 84 12.07 -12.78 6.76
C VAL A 84 13.15 -12.40 5.77
N VAL A 85 13.50 -11.12 5.70
CA VAL A 85 14.46 -10.56 4.75
C VAL A 85 15.55 -9.76 5.47
N PRO A 86 16.76 -9.60 4.88
CA PRO A 86 17.91 -9.05 5.59
C PRO A 86 17.87 -7.51 5.75
N SER A 87 17.10 -6.78 4.94
CA SER A 87 17.10 -5.32 4.96
C SER A 87 15.75 -4.71 4.59
N MET A 88 15.58 -3.41 4.92
CA MET A 88 14.38 -2.64 4.54
C MET A 88 14.24 -2.52 3.01
N ASP A 89 15.34 -2.35 2.28
CA ASP A 89 15.29 -2.27 0.81
C ASP A 89 14.82 -3.60 0.22
N LYS A 90 15.34 -4.74 0.73
CA LYS A 90 14.88 -6.05 0.29
C LYS A 90 13.42 -6.34 0.65
N ARG A 91 12.95 -5.81 1.78
CA ARG A 91 11.54 -5.89 2.20
C ARG A 91 10.64 -5.16 1.22
N LYS A 92 10.94 -3.89 0.90
CA LYS A 92 10.17 -3.08 -0.05
C LYS A 92 10.17 -3.70 -1.45
N ASP A 93 11.33 -4.09 -1.95
CA ASP A 93 11.48 -4.78 -3.22
C ASP A 93 10.64 -6.07 -3.28
N THR A 94 10.69 -6.88 -2.23
CA THR A 94 9.90 -8.11 -2.15
C THR A 94 8.40 -7.85 -2.16
N MET A 95 7.93 -6.84 -1.40
CA MET A 95 6.51 -6.46 -1.37
C MET A 95 6.04 -5.97 -2.73
N MET A 96 6.80 -5.07 -3.37
CA MET A 96 6.46 -4.56 -4.70
C MET A 96 6.44 -5.66 -5.76
N ASN A 97 7.40 -6.56 -5.75
CA ASN A 97 7.49 -7.63 -6.73
C ASN A 97 6.35 -8.65 -6.61
N LEU A 98 5.90 -8.96 -5.39
CA LEU A 98 4.82 -9.90 -5.14
C LEU A 98 3.43 -9.37 -5.53
N ALA A 99 3.22 -8.08 -5.44
CA ALA A 99 1.91 -7.46 -5.65
C ALA A 99 1.66 -7.09 -7.12
N ASP A 100 0.39 -6.99 -7.50
CA ASP A 100 -0.06 -6.49 -8.79
C ASP A 100 -0.37 -4.98 -8.73
N GLY A 101 -0.52 -4.42 -7.54
CA GLY A 101 -0.74 -3.00 -7.27
C GLY A 101 -0.43 -2.66 -5.82
N MET A 102 -0.32 -1.37 -5.51
CA MET A 102 0.02 -0.86 -4.18
C MET A 102 -1.04 0.11 -3.67
N VAL A 103 -1.36 0.00 -2.38
CA VAL A 103 -2.27 0.92 -1.69
C VAL A 103 -1.64 1.43 -0.39
N ALA A 104 -1.71 2.74 -0.16
CA ALA A 104 -1.42 3.33 1.13
C ALA A 104 -2.71 3.60 1.91
N LEU A 105 -2.89 2.98 3.07
CA LEU A 105 -3.84 3.40 4.09
C LEU A 105 -3.18 4.45 5.00
N PRO A 106 -3.94 5.16 5.86
CA PRO A 106 -3.34 6.10 6.80
C PRO A 106 -2.13 5.55 7.54
N GLY A 107 -1.07 6.34 7.63
CA GLY A 107 0.20 5.93 8.23
C GLY A 107 1.13 7.09 8.51
N SER A 108 2.39 6.79 8.79
CA SER A 108 3.41 7.81 9.06
C SER A 108 4.44 7.91 7.92
N ILE A 109 5.60 8.45 8.23
CA ILE A 109 6.69 8.68 7.26
C ILE A 109 7.13 7.36 6.57
N GLY A 110 7.15 6.23 7.28
CA GLY A 110 7.48 4.93 6.66
C GLY A 110 6.47 4.53 5.59
N THR A 111 5.17 4.71 5.85
CA THR A 111 4.11 4.47 4.85
C THR A 111 4.27 5.39 3.65
N LEU A 112 4.59 6.67 3.89
CA LEU A 112 4.79 7.64 2.83
C LEU A 112 6.07 7.33 2.02
N GLU A 113 7.13 6.88 2.67
CA GLU A 113 8.39 6.49 2.03
C GLU A 113 8.16 5.30 1.09
N GLU A 114 7.50 4.24 1.56
CA GLU A 114 7.21 3.03 0.78
C GLU A 114 6.36 3.35 -0.47
N ILE A 115 5.28 4.11 -0.33
CA ILE A 115 4.39 4.42 -1.45
C ILE A 115 5.00 5.45 -2.41
N SER A 116 5.76 6.42 -1.91
CA SER A 116 6.45 7.42 -2.74
C SER A 116 7.53 6.80 -3.61
N GLN A 117 8.20 5.75 -3.13
CA GLN A 117 9.14 4.98 -3.94
C GLN A 117 8.42 4.35 -5.14
N ALA A 118 7.25 3.73 -4.94
CA ALA A 118 6.48 3.14 -6.03
C ALA A 118 6.07 4.19 -7.07
N ILE A 119 5.62 5.37 -6.63
CA ILE A 119 5.26 6.48 -7.52
C ILE A 119 6.49 6.98 -8.30
N SER A 120 7.60 7.21 -7.60
CA SER A 120 8.84 7.68 -8.21
C SER A 120 9.36 6.70 -9.28
N TRP A 121 9.28 5.41 -9.01
CA TRP A 121 9.75 4.38 -9.93
C TRP A 121 8.87 4.21 -11.16
N THR A 122 7.61 4.64 -11.12
CA THR A 122 6.76 4.69 -12.31
C THR A 122 7.34 5.64 -13.37
N ALA A 123 7.87 6.79 -12.96
CA ALA A 123 8.43 7.77 -13.90
C ALA A 123 9.72 7.30 -14.60
N ILE A 124 10.50 6.42 -13.96
CA ILE A 124 11.75 5.87 -14.53
C ILE A 124 11.58 4.48 -15.15
N GLY A 125 10.37 3.90 -15.09
CA GLY A 125 10.04 2.62 -15.71
C GLY A 125 10.31 1.39 -14.83
N ASP A 126 10.74 1.57 -13.58
CA ASP A 126 11.01 0.46 -12.65
C ASP A 126 9.73 -0.05 -11.96
N ASN A 127 8.64 0.71 -12.02
CA ASN A 127 7.33 0.29 -11.58
C ASN A 127 6.28 0.46 -12.70
N ALA A 128 5.66 -0.64 -13.12
CA ALA A 128 4.58 -0.62 -14.10
C ALA A 128 3.20 -0.94 -13.46
N LYS A 129 3.11 -0.85 -12.12
CA LYS A 129 1.91 -1.26 -11.36
C LYS A 129 1.18 -0.04 -10.82
N PRO A 130 -0.16 -0.11 -10.69
CA PRO A 130 -0.98 0.98 -10.17
C PRO A 130 -0.69 1.29 -8.70
N VAL A 131 -0.81 2.57 -8.35
CA VAL A 131 -0.65 3.08 -6.99
C VAL A 131 -1.90 3.84 -6.57
N ALA A 132 -2.44 3.53 -5.39
CA ALA A 132 -3.60 4.23 -4.85
C ALA A 132 -3.42 4.61 -3.38
N PHE A 133 -4.14 5.64 -2.96
CA PHE A 133 -4.28 6.06 -1.57
C PHE A 133 -5.73 5.84 -1.12
N TYR A 134 -5.90 5.04 -0.07
CA TYR A 134 -7.17 4.96 0.64
C TYR A 134 -7.30 6.18 1.54
N ASN A 135 -7.90 7.24 0.98
CA ASN A 135 -7.96 8.58 1.58
C ASN A 135 -9.07 8.70 2.64
N TYR A 136 -9.10 7.75 3.57
CA TYR A 136 -10.11 7.75 4.63
C TYR A 136 -10.03 9.01 5.49
N ALA A 137 -11.19 9.65 5.71
CA ALA A 137 -11.33 10.89 6.47
C ALA A 137 -10.44 12.06 5.96
N GLY A 138 -10.08 12.08 4.67
CA GLY A 138 -9.25 13.13 4.07
C GLY A 138 -7.79 13.10 4.53
N PHE A 139 -7.30 11.97 5.04
CA PHE A 139 -5.95 11.85 5.58
C PHE A 139 -4.85 12.29 4.61
N TYR A 140 -5.05 12.02 3.32
CA TYR A 140 -4.10 12.34 2.26
C TYR A 140 -4.46 13.58 1.44
N ASP A 141 -5.44 14.40 1.85
CA ASP A 141 -5.83 15.62 1.09
C ASP A 141 -4.68 16.59 0.85
N TYR A 142 -3.77 16.74 1.82
CA TYR A 142 -2.61 17.62 1.66
C TYR A 142 -1.55 17.03 0.74
N LEU A 143 -1.42 15.71 0.70
CA LEU A 143 -0.50 15.03 -0.24
C LEU A 143 -1.02 15.14 -1.67
N ASP A 144 -2.30 14.93 -1.91
CA ASP A 144 -2.94 15.15 -3.22
C ASP A 144 -2.73 16.60 -3.70
N LYS A 145 -2.93 17.58 -2.81
CA LYS A 145 -2.64 18.99 -3.12
C LYS A 145 -1.16 19.23 -3.42
N LEU A 146 -0.25 18.57 -2.70
CA LEU A 146 1.18 18.70 -2.95
C LEU A 146 1.58 18.13 -4.32
N LEU A 147 1.08 16.95 -4.70
CA LEU A 147 1.34 16.36 -6.02
C LEU A 147 0.80 17.26 -7.16
N LYS A 148 -0.40 17.81 -6.99
CA LYS A 148 -0.98 18.79 -7.91
C LYS A 148 -0.12 20.07 -7.99
N ARG A 149 0.45 20.53 -6.88
CA ARG A 149 1.38 21.66 -6.86
C ARG A 149 2.68 21.34 -7.59
N MET A 150 3.26 20.15 -7.37
CA MET A 150 4.43 19.70 -8.12
C MET A 150 4.17 19.70 -9.62
N ASN A 151 2.97 19.29 -10.03
CA ASN A 151 2.57 19.33 -11.43
C ASN A 151 2.42 20.77 -11.96
N GLN A 152 1.77 21.67 -11.22
CA GLN A 152 1.62 23.08 -11.59
C GLN A 152 2.95 23.82 -11.74
N ASP A 153 3.96 23.43 -10.97
CA ASP A 153 5.30 24.02 -10.98
C ASP A 153 6.27 23.24 -11.90
N ASP A 154 5.75 22.36 -12.78
CA ASP A 154 6.48 21.54 -13.76
C ASP A 154 7.52 20.56 -13.19
N PHE A 155 7.41 20.19 -11.89
CA PHE A 155 8.24 19.13 -11.27
C PHE A 155 7.68 17.73 -11.52
N LEU A 156 6.38 17.60 -11.79
CA LEU A 156 5.69 16.34 -12.03
C LEU A 156 4.83 16.44 -13.30
N GLU A 157 5.11 15.62 -14.29
CA GLU A 157 4.34 15.58 -15.53
C GLU A 157 2.93 15.00 -15.32
N ASN A 158 1.92 15.47 -16.09
CA ASN A 158 0.54 15.00 -16.01
C ASN A 158 0.44 13.48 -16.13
N ILE A 159 1.20 12.90 -17.05
CA ILE A 159 1.20 11.45 -17.30
C ILE A 159 1.54 10.62 -16.07
N TYR A 160 2.35 11.16 -15.15
CA TYR A 160 2.70 10.49 -13.87
C TYR A 160 1.75 10.87 -12.74
N LEU A 161 1.19 12.09 -12.73
CA LEU A 161 0.16 12.46 -11.78
C LEU A 161 -1.09 11.58 -11.95
N ASP A 162 -1.47 11.29 -13.19
CA ASP A 162 -2.65 10.47 -13.52
C ASP A 162 -2.46 8.98 -13.15
N THR A 163 -1.25 8.56 -12.79
CA THR A 163 -0.98 7.17 -12.33
C THR A 163 -1.31 6.94 -10.85
N VAL A 164 -1.71 7.98 -10.13
CA VAL A 164 -1.97 7.92 -8.68
C VAL A 164 -3.45 8.22 -8.41
N TYR A 165 -4.13 7.27 -7.75
CA TYR A 165 -5.54 7.42 -7.40
C TYR A 165 -5.73 7.73 -5.91
N PHE A 166 -6.62 8.67 -5.59
CA PHE A 166 -7.05 8.99 -4.23
C PHE A 166 -8.54 8.72 -4.07
N GLY A 167 -8.92 7.82 -3.17
CA GLY A 167 -10.34 7.51 -2.93
C GLY A 167 -10.59 6.77 -1.63
N ILE A 168 -11.87 6.66 -1.25
CA ILE A 168 -12.33 5.95 -0.04
C ILE A 168 -13.11 4.68 -0.36
N ASP A 169 -13.42 4.46 -1.61
CA ASP A 169 -14.24 3.34 -2.08
C ASP A 169 -13.31 2.24 -2.62
N PHE A 170 -13.36 1.07 -1.99
CA PHE A 170 -12.53 -0.07 -2.38
C PHE A 170 -12.80 -0.51 -3.82
N ASP A 171 -14.08 -0.55 -4.24
CA ASP A 171 -14.44 -1.05 -5.56
C ASP A 171 -13.93 -0.08 -6.66
N LYS A 172 -13.91 1.23 -6.39
CA LYS A 172 -13.31 2.23 -7.29
C LYS A 172 -11.79 2.17 -7.33
N ILE A 173 -11.14 1.89 -6.19
CA ILE A 173 -9.70 1.65 -6.13
C ILE A 173 -9.36 0.42 -6.98
N LEU A 174 -10.10 -0.66 -6.82
CA LEU A 174 -9.91 -1.90 -7.59
C LEU A 174 -10.13 -1.67 -9.08
N GLN A 175 -11.21 -0.98 -9.45
CA GLN A 175 -11.50 -0.62 -10.84
C GLN A 175 -10.37 0.19 -11.48
N PHE A 176 -9.88 1.24 -10.77
CA PHE A 176 -8.72 2.00 -11.21
C PHE A 176 -7.49 1.11 -11.45
N MET A 177 -7.22 0.18 -10.54
CA MET A 177 -6.10 -0.75 -10.69
C MET A 177 -6.24 -1.71 -11.87
N GLU A 178 -7.46 -2.17 -12.15
CA GLU A 178 -7.72 -3.08 -13.27
C GLU A 178 -7.66 -2.39 -14.63
N ASP A 179 -8.08 -1.13 -14.68
CA ASP A 179 -8.04 -0.31 -15.90
C ASP A 179 -6.68 0.34 -16.15
N TYR A 180 -5.76 0.24 -15.17
CA TYR A 180 -4.47 0.91 -15.21
C TYR A 180 -3.61 0.46 -16.40
N GLN A 181 -3.04 1.44 -17.09
CA GLN A 181 -2.02 1.25 -18.11
C GLN A 181 -0.76 2.03 -17.69
N ALA A 182 0.35 1.32 -17.60
CA ALA A 182 1.61 1.96 -17.24
C ALA A 182 1.98 3.03 -18.28
N PRO A 183 2.35 4.24 -17.86
CA PRO A 183 2.77 5.30 -18.76
C PRO A 183 4.12 4.96 -19.42
N ALA A 184 4.45 5.66 -20.50
CA ALA A 184 5.80 5.62 -21.01
C ALA A 184 6.76 6.21 -19.97
N TYR A 185 7.90 5.57 -19.74
CA TYR A 185 8.93 6.11 -18.85
C TYR A 185 9.62 7.33 -19.46
N ARG A 186 10.14 8.19 -18.58
CA ARG A 186 10.85 9.41 -18.96
C ARG A 186 12.07 9.09 -19.83
N LYS A 187 12.18 9.79 -20.97
CA LYS A 187 13.39 9.79 -21.80
C LYS A 187 14.16 11.08 -21.51
N TYR A 188 15.46 10.96 -21.26
CA TYR A 188 16.38 12.09 -21.01
C TYR A 188 17.07 12.51 -22.29
#